data_f277215d6707a724eba7a153fc1e9b35
#
_entry.id   f277215d6707a724eba7a153fc1e9b35
#
_cell.length_a   1.000
_cell.length_b   1.000
_cell.length_c   1.000
_cell.angle_alpha   90.00
_cell.angle_beta   90.00
_cell.angle_gamma   90.00
#
_symmetry.space_group_name_H-M   'P 1'
#
loop_
_entity.id
_entity.type
_entity.pdbx_description
1 polymer ?
#
loop_
_entity_poly.entity_id
_entity_poly.type
_entity_poly.pdbx_seq_one_letter_code
_entity_poly.pdbx_strand_id
1 'polypeptide(L)'
;MPKDKLQVATIFSGIGAAEFALKRLNIPHDIVFACDNGEIDFVEDEDKMHAELREIKNLNDRKAYIRSKIPARKTNFVMKSYMANYDIDPDDYYFNVRFLEGNEYRNKVDLFVGGSPCQSFTLLGYQKGLEEARGTLFYEFARLVDEIQPKAFIYENVQGLIKHDKGHTWEVVQRVFESLGYKLHYQVLDAVNYGIPQKRRRIFVVGFKEGGQE
;
A
#
# COMPACT_ATOMS: atom_id res chain seq x y z
N MET A 1 -26.35 -0.36 -18.01
CA MET A 1 -26.13 -0.30 -16.55
C MET A 1 -24.99 0.67 -16.32
N PRO A 2 -25.00 1.54 -15.32
CA PRO A 2 -23.83 2.33 -15.03
C PRO A 2 -22.66 1.36 -14.79
N LYS A 3 -21.51 1.59 -15.41
CA LYS A 3 -20.29 0.84 -15.09
C LYS A 3 -20.07 0.97 -13.58
N ASP A 4 -19.98 -0.15 -12.90
CA ASP A 4 -19.62 -0.14 -11.49
C ASP A 4 -18.33 0.65 -11.34
N LYS A 5 -18.30 1.56 -10.35
CA LYS A 5 -17.12 2.33 -10.06
C LYS A 5 -15.99 1.41 -9.60
N LEU A 6 -14.77 1.72 -10.03
CA LEU A 6 -13.58 1.00 -9.61
C LEU A 6 -13.38 1.18 -8.09
N GLN A 7 -13.29 0.09 -7.34
CA GLN A 7 -13.04 0.11 -5.90
C GLN A 7 -11.53 0.17 -5.66
N VAL A 8 -11.04 1.30 -5.16
CA VAL A 8 -9.61 1.60 -5.04
C VAL A 8 -9.19 1.69 -3.59
N ALA A 9 -8.06 1.07 -3.25
CA ALA A 9 -7.45 1.23 -1.95
C ALA A 9 -5.96 1.58 -2.12
N THR A 10 -5.44 2.43 -1.23
CA THR A 10 -4.06 2.88 -1.33
C THR A 10 -3.34 2.80 0.02
N ILE A 11 -2.04 2.46 -0.01
CA ILE A 11 -1.13 2.58 1.13
C ILE A 11 0.13 3.33 0.73
N PHE A 12 0.78 3.96 1.69
CA PHE A 12 1.80 4.96 1.42
C PHE A 12 1.24 6.02 0.47
N SER A 13 -0.02 6.38 0.73
CA SER A 13 -0.89 7.13 -0.19
C SER A 13 -0.37 8.54 -0.47
N GLY A 14 0.46 9.08 0.43
CA GLY A 14 0.91 10.45 0.32
C GLY A 14 -0.29 11.40 0.25
N ILE A 15 -0.25 12.32 -0.70
CA ILE A 15 -1.34 13.27 -0.95
C ILE A 15 -2.32 12.78 -2.04
N GLY A 16 -2.32 11.46 -2.38
CA GLY A 16 -3.30 10.87 -3.29
C GLY A 16 -2.92 10.93 -4.77
N ALA A 17 -1.69 10.53 -5.11
CA ALA A 17 -1.23 10.54 -6.51
C ALA A 17 -2.00 9.53 -7.40
N ALA A 18 -2.35 8.37 -6.87
CA ALA A 18 -3.10 7.35 -7.60
C ALA A 18 -4.53 7.81 -7.89
N GLU A 19 -5.21 8.35 -6.89
CA GLU A 19 -6.57 8.91 -6.97
C GLU A 19 -6.61 10.08 -7.97
N PHE A 20 -5.58 10.95 -7.91
CA PHE A 20 -5.46 12.05 -8.86
C PHE A 20 -5.27 11.55 -10.30
N ALA A 21 -4.48 10.50 -10.51
CA ALA A 21 -4.29 9.90 -11.82
C ALA A 21 -5.61 9.33 -12.38
N LEU A 22 -6.38 8.60 -11.57
CA LEU A 22 -7.69 8.07 -11.95
C LEU A 22 -8.68 9.20 -12.30
N LYS A 23 -8.70 10.26 -11.49
CA LYS A 23 -9.51 11.45 -11.76
C LYS A 23 -9.14 12.11 -13.09
N ARG A 24 -7.84 12.27 -13.38
CA ARG A 24 -7.37 12.82 -14.67
C ARG A 24 -7.71 11.95 -15.87
N LEU A 25 -7.75 10.63 -15.68
CA LEU A 25 -8.14 9.67 -16.72
C LEU A 25 -9.66 9.53 -16.86
N ASN A 26 -10.45 10.27 -16.09
CA ASN A 26 -11.90 10.17 -16.02
C ASN A 26 -12.39 8.73 -15.75
N ILE A 27 -11.66 7.99 -14.89
CA ILE A 27 -12.06 6.65 -14.45
C ILE A 27 -12.92 6.81 -13.18
N PRO A 28 -14.23 6.48 -13.25
CA PRO A 28 -15.09 6.52 -12.07
C PRO A 28 -14.59 5.54 -11.02
N HIS A 29 -14.37 6.01 -9.79
CA HIS A 29 -13.87 5.18 -8.70
C HIS A 29 -14.42 5.66 -7.36
N ASP A 30 -14.43 4.73 -6.40
CA ASP A 30 -14.65 4.99 -4.98
C ASP A 30 -13.38 4.59 -4.23
N ILE A 31 -13.04 5.36 -3.19
CA ILE A 31 -11.90 5.07 -2.33
C ILE A 31 -12.41 4.21 -1.18
N VAL A 32 -11.94 2.96 -1.13
CA VAL A 32 -12.30 1.99 -0.08
C VAL A 32 -11.57 2.30 1.21
N PHE A 33 -10.27 2.57 1.12
CA PHE A 33 -9.45 3.11 2.21
C PHE A 33 -8.16 3.73 1.67
N ALA A 34 -7.54 4.57 2.50
CA ALA A 34 -6.20 5.10 2.30
C ALA A 34 -5.36 4.95 3.58
N CYS A 35 -4.04 4.86 3.44
CA CYS A 35 -3.14 4.73 4.59
C CYS A 35 -1.84 5.50 4.38
N ASP A 36 -1.54 6.42 5.31
CA ASP A 36 -0.23 7.11 5.37
C ASP A 36 0.00 7.69 6.77
N ASN A 37 1.18 7.46 7.35
CA ASN A 37 1.49 7.97 8.68
C ASN A 37 1.99 9.43 8.70
N GLY A 38 2.28 10.03 7.52
CA GLY A 38 2.81 11.38 7.39
C GLY A 38 4.15 11.56 8.11
N GLU A 39 5.00 10.53 8.10
CA GLU A 39 6.30 10.48 8.82
C GLU A 39 6.18 10.65 10.35
N ILE A 40 5.03 10.27 10.92
CA ILE A 40 4.78 10.30 12.35
C ILE A 40 4.69 8.86 12.85
N ASP A 41 5.57 8.50 13.79
CA ASP A 41 5.53 7.19 14.45
C ASP A 41 4.69 7.24 15.72
N PHE A 42 4.17 6.09 16.13
CA PHE A 42 3.59 5.93 17.46
C PHE A 42 4.66 6.12 18.54
N VAL A 43 4.24 6.61 19.71
CA VAL A 43 5.12 6.72 20.88
C VAL A 43 5.23 5.39 21.61
N GLU A 44 4.17 4.58 21.51
CA GLU A 44 4.07 3.29 22.18
C GLU A 44 4.74 2.19 21.33
N ASP A 45 5.25 1.18 22.02
CA ASP A 45 5.85 0.00 21.40
C ASP A 45 4.83 -0.77 20.55
N GLU A 46 5.18 -1.06 19.30
CA GLU A 46 4.27 -1.72 18.35
C GLU A 46 3.90 -3.15 18.78
N ASP A 47 4.83 -3.91 19.39
CA ASP A 47 4.56 -5.27 19.84
C ASP A 47 3.54 -5.27 21.00
N LYS A 48 3.66 -4.30 21.90
CA LYS A 48 2.68 -4.08 22.97
C LYS A 48 1.31 -3.73 22.38
N MET A 49 1.26 -2.80 21.41
CA MET A 49 0.01 -2.43 20.73
C MET A 49 -0.64 -3.64 20.05
N HIS A 50 0.15 -4.47 19.36
CA HIS A 50 -0.37 -5.70 18.75
C HIS A 50 -0.91 -6.68 19.79
N ALA A 51 -0.26 -6.83 20.94
CA ALA A 51 -0.75 -7.68 22.02
C ALA A 51 -2.10 -7.19 22.57
N GLU A 52 -2.23 -5.89 22.84
CA GLU A 52 -3.47 -5.29 23.32
C GLU A 52 -4.60 -5.39 22.27
N LEU A 53 -4.31 -5.20 20.97
CA LEU A 53 -5.29 -5.32 19.90
C LEU A 53 -5.87 -6.74 19.75
N ARG A 54 -5.12 -7.79 20.10
CA ARG A 54 -5.63 -9.18 20.04
C ARG A 54 -6.81 -9.40 20.99
N GLU A 55 -6.86 -8.66 22.09
CA GLU A 55 -7.95 -8.76 23.08
C GLU A 55 -9.21 -7.98 22.64
N ILE A 56 -9.09 -7.04 21.72
CA ILE A 56 -10.19 -6.23 21.21
C ILE A 56 -10.85 -6.94 20.03
N LYS A 57 -12.09 -7.43 20.22
CA LYS A 57 -12.82 -8.19 19.19
C LYS A 57 -13.57 -7.31 18.18
N ASN A 58 -14.06 -6.15 18.62
CA ASN A 58 -14.84 -5.26 17.77
C ASN A 58 -13.92 -4.39 16.92
N LEU A 59 -14.20 -4.32 15.62
CA LEU A 59 -13.40 -3.56 14.66
C LEU A 59 -13.35 -2.06 14.95
N ASN A 60 -14.50 -1.46 15.26
CA ASN A 60 -14.56 -0.03 15.54
C ASN A 60 -13.77 0.31 16.83
N ASP A 61 -13.80 -0.56 17.81
CA ASP A 61 -13.01 -0.41 19.03
C ASP A 61 -11.52 -0.55 18.75
N ARG A 62 -11.11 -1.44 17.82
CA ARG A 62 -9.71 -1.55 17.36
C ARG A 62 -9.27 -0.29 16.65
N LYS A 63 -10.08 0.24 15.72
CA LYS A 63 -9.82 1.51 15.03
C LYS A 63 -9.70 2.67 16.04
N ALA A 64 -10.61 2.75 17.02
CA ALA A 64 -10.58 3.77 18.07
C ALA A 64 -9.30 3.65 18.93
N TYR A 65 -8.94 2.42 19.33
CA TYR A 65 -7.70 2.17 20.07
C TYR A 65 -6.48 2.67 19.30
N ILE A 66 -6.30 2.27 18.03
CA ILE A 66 -5.16 2.71 17.20
C ILE A 66 -5.12 4.24 17.09
N ARG A 67 -6.26 4.89 16.88
CA ARG A 67 -6.35 6.35 16.83
C ARG A 67 -5.94 7.02 18.14
N SER A 68 -6.27 6.43 19.28
CA SER A 68 -5.90 6.96 20.60
C SER A 68 -4.40 6.99 20.82
N LYS A 69 -3.63 6.19 20.06
CA LYS A 69 -2.16 6.11 20.13
C LYS A 69 -1.44 7.12 19.24
N ILE A 70 -2.16 7.79 18.35
CA ILE A 70 -1.58 8.84 17.50
C ILE A 70 -1.17 10.02 18.39
N PRO A 71 0.09 10.53 18.28
CA PRO A 71 0.56 11.63 19.11
C PRO A 71 -0.27 12.90 18.92
N ALA A 72 -1.02 13.32 19.94
CA ALA A 72 -1.92 14.47 19.87
C ALA A 72 -1.24 15.81 19.52
N ARG A 73 0.07 15.93 19.76
CA ARG A 73 0.85 17.15 19.49
C ARG A 73 1.40 17.21 18.06
N LYS A 74 1.30 16.13 17.29
CA LYS A 74 1.77 16.06 15.90
C LYS A 74 0.58 16.09 14.95
N THR A 75 0.68 16.93 13.93
CA THR A 75 -0.34 17.00 12.87
C THR A 75 0.13 16.23 11.66
N ASN A 76 -0.63 15.22 11.25
CA ASN A 76 -0.42 14.56 9.96
C ASN A 76 -0.93 15.49 8.84
N PHE A 77 -0.02 16.28 8.25
CA PHE A 77 -0.35 17.17 7.15
C PHE A 77 -0.66 16.41 5.85
N VAL A 78 -0.09 15.21 5.68
CA VAL A 78 -0.38 14.34 4.53
C VAL A 78 -1.86 13.92 4.56
N MET A 79 -2.33 13.40 5.69
CA MET A 79 -3.73 13.06 5.91
C MET A 79 -4.67 14.26 5.68
N LYS A 80 -4.33 15.44 6.23
CA LYS A 80 -5.14 16.64 6.04
C LYS A 80 -5.22 17.05 4.58
N SER A 81 -4.10 17.00 3.87
CA SER A 81 -4.06 17.30 2.43
C SER A 81 -4.86 16.28 1.62
N TYR A 82 -4.74 15.00 1.95
CA TYR A 82 -5.51 13.94 1.30
C TYR A 82 -7.01 14.16 1.46
N MET A 83 -7.48 14.34 2.69
CA MET A 83 -8.90 14.56 3.01
C MET A 83 -9.48 15.85 2.45
N ALA A 84 -8.64 16.87 2.21
CA ALA A 84 -9.07 18.10 1.56
C ALA A 84 -9.31 17.92 0.04
N ASN A 85 -8.75 16.89 -0.58
CA ASN A 85 -8.83 16.67 -2.03
C ASN A 85 -9.75 15.50 -2.43
N TYR A 86 -10.02 14.56 -1.51
CA TYR A 86 -10.76 13.35 -1.79
C TYR A 86 -11.87 13.12 -0.77
N ASP A 87 -13.01 12.63 -1.26
CA ASP A 87 -14.14 12.23 -0.43
C ASP A 87 -13.88 10.82 0.12
N ILE A 88 -13.48 10.75 1.38
CA ILE A 88 -13.21 9.51 2.12
C ILE A 88 -13.73 9.68 3.55
N ASP A 89 -14.36 8.63 4.08
CA ASP A 89 -14.71 8.62 5.50
C ASP A 89 -13.41 8.66 6.34
N PRO A 90 -13.32 9.55 7.35
CA PRO A 90 -12.19 9.58 8.27
C PRO A 90 -11.89 8.22 8.91
N ASP A 91 -12.89 7.35 9.04
CA ASP A 91 -12.74 6.01 9.59
C ASP A 91 -12.08 5.03 8.63
N ASP A 92 -12.01 5.36 7.33
CA ASP A 92 -11.33 4.58 6.31
C ASP A 92 -9.94 5.14 5.95
N TYR A 93 -9.50 6.19 6.65
CA TYR A 93 -8.11 6.65 6.56
C TYR A 93 -7.27 6.06 7.71
N TYR A 94 -6.33 5.20 7.39
CA TYR A 94 -5.45 4.52 8.33
C TYR A 94 -4.14 5.29 8.54
N PHE A 95 -3.68 5.30 9.79
CA PHE A 95 -2.46 6.02 10.16
C PHE A 95 -1.19 5.18 9.95
N ASN A 96 -1.24 3.88 10.22
CA ASN A 96 -0.07 3.01 10.10
C ASN A 96 -0.46 1.66 9.47
N VAL A 97 0.22 1.32 8.40
CA VAL A 97 -0.02 0.13 7.59
C VAL A 97 0.11 -1.18 8.39
N ARG A 98 0.94 -1.23 9.41
CA ARG A 98 1.16 -2.41 10.25
C ARG A 98 -0.07 -2.80 11.09
N PHE A 99 -0.95 -1.84 11.34
CA PHE A 99 -2.20 -2.04 12.09
C PHE A 99 -3.45 -2.09 11.20
N LEU A 100 -3.28 -2.05 9.88
CA LEU A 100 -4.35 -2.22 8.92
C LEU A 100 -4.60 -3.73 8.69
N GLU A 101 -5.84 -4.17 8.89
CA GLU A 101 -6.28 -5.55 8.67
C GLU A 101 -6.95 -5.69 7.30
N GLY A 102 -6.23 -6.24 6.33
CA GLY A 102 -6.71 -6.34 4.96
C GLY A 102 -7.87 -7.33 4.77
N ASN A 103 -8.02 -8.31 5.68
CA ASN A 103 -9.10 -9.31 5.59
C ASN A 103 -10.51 -8.71 5.60
N GLU A 104 -10.70 -7.53 6.22
CA GLU A 104 -11.97 -6.79 6.19
C GLU A 104 -12.36 -6.35 4.78
N TYR A 105 -11.36 -6.16 3.92
CA TYR A 105 -11.50 -5.68 2.56
C TYR A 105 -11.37 -6.79 1.53
N ARG A 106 -11.32 -8.06 1.97
CA ARG A 106 -11.15 -9.21 1.09
C ARG A 106 -12.19 -9.24 -0.02
N ASN A 107 -11.70 -9.28 -1.27
CA ASN A 107 -12.51 -9.23 -2.49
C ASN A 107 -13.40 -7.97 -2.65
N LYS A 108 -13.15 -6.91 -1.90
CA LYS A 108 -13.86 -5.63 -2.02
C LYS A 108 -13.07 -4.56 -2.78
N VAL A 109 -11.82 -4.84 -3.12
CA VAL A 109 -10.90 -3.92 -3.80
C VAL A 109 -10.62 -4.43 -5.21
N ASP A 110 -10.86 -3.59 -6.20
CA ASP A 110 -10.51 -3.89 -7.58
C ASP A 110 -9.04 -3.55 -7.85
N LEU A 111 -8.60 -2.37 -7.40
CA LEU A 111 -7.24 -1.87 -7.60
C LEU A 111 -6.61 -1.46 -6.26
N PHE A 112 -5.50 -2.12 -5.92
CA PHE A 112 -4.70 -1.78 -4.75
C PHE A 112 -3.39 -1.11 -5.17
N VAL A 113 -3.08 0.08 -4.65
CA VAL A 113 -1.90 0.85 -5.07
C VAL A 113 -1.05 1.22 -3.88
N GLY A 114 0.28 1.14 -4.04
CA GLY A 114 1.20 1.62 -3.02
C GLY A 114 2.66 1.58 -3.46
N GLY A 115 3.51 2.26 -2.72
CA GLY A 115 4.95 2.29 -2.97
C GLY A 115 5.71 2.37 -1.66
N SER A 116 6.29 1.25 -1.21
CA SER A 116 7.03 1.26 0.05
C SER A 116 8.34 2.04 -0.05
N PRO A 117 8.75 2.75 1.00
CA PRO A 117 10.08 3.39 1.06
C PRO A 117 11.21 2.38 0.81
N CYS A 118 12.21 2.78 0.03
CA CYS A 118 13.33 1.92 -0.40
C CYS A 118 14.22 1.44 0.77
N GLN A 119 14.21 2.13 1.89
CA GLN A 119 15.08 1.82 3.06
C GLN A 119 14.78 0.45 3.68
N SER A 120 13.66 -0.16 3.35
CA SER A 120 13.19 -1.43 3.92
C SER A 120 13.84 -2.68 3.34
N PHE A 121 14.61 -2.60 2.24
CA PHE A 121 15.13 -3.79 1.55
C PHE A 121 16.45 -4.33 2.11
N THR A 122 17.12 -3.63 3.01
CA THR A 122 18.39 -4.05 3.61
C THR A 122 18.30 -5.31 4.48
N LEU A 123 17.08 -5.72 4.83
CA LEU A 123 16.81 -6.89 5.68
C LEU A 123 16.35 -8.13 4.89
N LEU A 124 16.24 -8.05 3.55
CA LEU A 124 15.88 -9.20 2.73
C LEU A 124 17.05 -10.19 2.70
N GLY A 125 16.84 -11.36 3.30
CA GLY A 125 17.81 -12.46 3.35
C GLY A 125 17.57 -13.52 2.27
N TYR A 126 18.24 -14.68 2.37
CA TYR A 126 18.20 -15.76 1.37
C TYR A 126 17.08 -16.79 1.58
N GLN A 127 16.07 -16.51 2.40
CA GLN A 127 15.01 -17.47 2.73
C GLN A 127 13.80 -17.41 1.78
N LYS A 128 12.85 -18.33 1.91
CA LYS A 128 11.82 -18.58 0.89
C LYS A 128 10.54 -17.74 1.08
N GLY A 129 10.18 -16.89 0.11
CA GLY A 129 8.85 -16.32 -0.05
C GLY A 129 8.51 -15.13 0.87
N LEU A 130 7.24 -15.00 1.26
CA LEU A 130 6.72 -13.88 2.05
C LEU A 130 7.43 -13.72 3.42
N GLU A 131 7.90 -14.83 4.02
CA GLU A 131 8.62 -14.79 5.29
C GLU A 131 9.96 -14.07 5.21
N GLU A 132 10.61 -14.08 4.05
CA GLU A 132 11.88 -13.40 3.81
C GLU A 132 11.74 -11.88 3.89
N ALA A 133 10.57 -11.36 3.53
CA ALA A 133 10.27 -9.94 3.53
C ALA A 133 9.79 -9.40 4.88
N ARG A 134 9.58 -10.26 5.91
CA ARG A 134 9.09 -9.86 7.23
C ARG A 134 9.92 -8.73 7.83
N GLY A 135 9.24 -7.79 8.46
CA GLY A 135 9.84 -6.60 9.08
C GLY A 135 10.13 -5.46 8.09
N THR A 136 9.88 -5.65 6.80
CA THR A 136 10.01 -4.60 5.80
C THR A 136 8.65 -3.97 5.47
N LEU A 137 8.63 -2.73 5.00
CA LEU A 137 7.38 -2.11 4.51
C LEU A 137 6.90 -2.73 3.19
N PHE A 138 7.79 -3.38 2.44
CA PHE A 138 7.42 -4.24 1.31
C PHE A 138 6.58 -5.44 1.77
N TYR A 139 6.95 -6.06 2.90
CA TYR A 139 6.17 -7.14 3.50
C TYR A 139 4.74 -6.70 3.80
N GLU A 140 4.56 -5.50 4.34
CA GLU A 140 3.22 -4.97 4.64
C GLU A 140 2.36 -4.81 3.37
N PHE A 141 2.97 -4.34 2.26
CA PHE A 141 2.27 -4.31 0.98
C PHE A 141 1.87 -5.72 0.51
N ALA A 142 2.81 -6.67 0.54
CA ALA A 142 2.56 -8.04 0.12
C ALA A 142 1.55 -8.76 1.03
N ARG A 143 1.61 -8.55 2.34
CA ARG A 143 0.63 -9.06 3.32
C ARG A 143 -0.77 -8.56 2.99
N LEU A 144 -0.91 -7.27 2.72
CA LEU A 144 -2.20 -6.71 2.36
C LEU A 144 -2.70 -7.20 1.00
N VAL A 145 -1.83 -7.43 0.02
CA VAL A 145 -2.22 -8.10 -1.24
C VAL A 145 -2.78 -9.50 -0.97
N ASP A 146 -2.15 -10.28 -0.08
CA ASP A 146 -2.63 -11.61 0.31
C ASP A 146 -3.97 -11.55 1.07
N GLU A 147 -4.10 -10.65 2.03
CA GLU A 147 -5.31 -10.51 2.83
C GLU A 147 -6.50 -9.97 2.03
N ILE A 148 -6.30 -8.91 1.24
CA ILE A 148 -7.33 -8.21 0.45
C ILE A 148 -7.72 -9.00 -0.79
N GLN A 149 -6.76 -9.66 -1.45
CA GLN A 149 -6.94 -10.35 -2.71
C GLN A 149 -7.53 -9.44 -3.80
N PRO A 150 -6.93 -8.26 -4.09
CA PRO A 150 -7.45 -7.33 -5.10
C PRO A 150 -7.41 -7.96 -6.50
N LYS A 151 -8.25 -7.48 -7.44
CA LYS A 151 -8.21 -7.95 -8.84
C LYS A 151 -6.89 -7.59 -9.53
N ALA A 152 -6.38 -6.39 -9.21
CA ALA A 152 -5.07 -5.93 -9.66
C ALA A 152 -4.40 -5.09 -8.58
N PHE A 153 -3.07 -5.02 -8.61
CA PHE A 153 -2.33 -4.07 -7.81
C PHE A 153 -1.29 -3.30 -8.64
N ILE A 154 -0.91 -2.13 -8.16
CA ILE A 154 0.23 -1.36 -8.66
C ILE A 154 1.20 -1.12 -7.49
N TYR A 155 2.42 -1.63 -7.62
CA TYR A 155 3.50 -1.39 -6.67
C TYR A 155 4.56 -0.50 -7.30
N GLU A 156 4.84 0.65 -6.68
CA GLU A 156 5.86 1.61 -7.14
C GLU A 156 7.10 1.54 -6.26
N ASN A 157 8.28 1.65 -6.89
CA ASN A 157 9.52 1.81 -6.15
C ASN A 157 10.60 2.53 -6.97
N VAL A 158 11.75 2.82 -6.37
CA VAL A 158 12.89 3.40 -7.08
C VAL A 158 13.47 2.41 -8.10
N GLN A 159 13.98 2.90 -9.22
CA GLN A 159 14.64 2.06 -10.24
C GLN A 159 15.78 1.19 -9.66
N GLY A 160 16.44 1.68 -8.60
CA GLY A 160 17.54 0.97 -7.93
C GLY A 160 17.17 -0.41 -7.41
N LEU A 161 15.87 -0.67 -7.12
CA LEU A 161 15.38 -1.98 -6.69
C LEU A 161 15.82 -3.12 -7.61
N ILE A 162 15.81 -2.90 -8.92
CA ILE A 162 16.18 -3.94 -9.91
C ILE A 162 17.64 -4.39 -9.76
N LYS A 163 18.51 -3.47 -9.35
CA LYS A 163 19.96 -3.73 -9.25
C LYS A 163 20.42 -3.95 -7.79
N HIS A 164 19.56 -3.74 -6.83
CA HIS A 164 19.86 -3.90 -5.42
C HIS A 164 20.30 -5.33 -5.15
N ASP A 165 21.36 -5.49 -4.37
CA ASP A 165 21.98 -6.79 -4.05
C ASP A 165 22.14 -7.69 -5.30
N LYS A 166 22.80 -7.15 -6.34
CA LYS A 166 23.06 -7.82 -7.63
C LYS A 166 21.80 -8.39 -8.32
N GLY A 167 20.62 -7.83 -8.02
CA GLY A 167 19.33 -8.25 -8.57
C GLY A 167 18.55 -9.20 -7.67
N HIS A 168 19.14 -9.72 -6.61
CA HIS A 168 18.49 -10.68 -5.70
C HIS A 168 17.21 -10.10 -5.07
N THR A 169 17.25 -8.85 -4.63
CA THR A 169 16.06 -8.19 -4.06
C THR A 169 14.89 -8.15 -5.04
N TRP A 170 15.15 -7.89 -6.31
CA TRP A 170 14.12 -7.88 -7.34
C TRP A 170 13.55 -9.28 -7.59
N GLU A 171 14.38 -10.31 -7.60
CA GLU A 171 13.94 -11.71 -7.71
C GLU A 171 13.04 -12.11 -6.54
N VAL A 172 13.35 -11.65 -5.31
CA VAL A 172 12.51 -11.89 -4.13
C VAL A 172 11.15 -11.21 -4.29
N VAL A 173 11.13 -9.94 -4.68
CA VAL A 173 9.88 -9.20 -4.91
C VAL A 173 8.98 -9.90 -5.93
N GLN A 174 9.55 -10.35 -7.05
CA GLN A 174 8.79 -11.09 -8.08
C GLN A 174 8.23 -12.39 -7.51
N ARG A 175 9.07 -13.24 -6.90
CA ARG A 175 8.65 -14.51 -6.29
C ARG A 175 7.54 -14.34 -5.25
N VAL A 176 7.63 -13.31 -4.42
CA VAL A 176 6.59 -13.04 -3.42
C VAL A 176 5.25 -12.80 -4.11
N PHE A 177 5.17 -11.87 -5.05
CA PHE A 177 3.91 -11.58 -5.74
C PHE A 177 3.37 -12.74 -6.58
N GLU A 178 4.25 -13.49 -7.25
CA GLU A 178 3.88 -14.70 -8.01
C GLU A 178 3.34 -15.79 -7.08
N SER A 179 3.94 -15.98 -5.90
CA SER A 179 3.46 -16.94 -4.89
C SER A 179 2.08 -16.59 -4.33
N LEU A 180 1.66 -15.33 -4.41
CA LEU A 180 0.33 -14.87 -4.05
C LEU A 180 -0.72 -15.05 -5.17
N GLY A 181 -0.32 -15.62 -6.32
CA GLY A 181 -1.21 -15.91 -7.45
C GLY A 181 -1.41 -14.73 -8.40
N TYR A 182 -0.40 -13.86 -8.55
CA TYR A 182 -0.46 -12.73 -9.46
C TYR A 182 0.51 -12.87 -10.62
N LYS A 183 0.02 -12.62 -11.83
CA LYS A 183 0.84 -12.47 -13.03
C LYS A 183 1.38 -11.04 -13.08
N LEU A 184 2.71 -10.90 -13.22
CA LEU A 184 3.38 -9.61 -13.11
C LEU A 184 3.74 -9.02 -14.47
N HIS A 185 3.56 -7.72 -14.58
CA HIS A 185 4.15 -6.86 -15.62
C HIS A 185 4.88 -5.72 -14.94
N TYR A 186 6.04 -5.32 -15.43
CA TYR A 186 6.77 -4.20 -14.85
C TYR A 186 7.47 -3.36 -15.91
N GLN A 187 7.62 -2.08 -15.60
CA GLN A 187 8.31 -1.13 -16.46
C GLN A 187 8.95 -0.02 -15.62
N VAL A 188 10.13 0.44 -16.06
CA VAL A 188 10.75 1.66 -15.52
C VAL A 188 10.27 2.85 -16.32
N LEU A 189 9.61 3.79 -15.65
CA LEU A 189 9.12 5.04 -16.24
C LEU A 189 9.96 6.21 -15.72
N ASP A 190 10.20 7.21 -16.59
CA ASP A 190 10.87 8.46 -16.20
C ASP A 190 9.88 9.61 -16.36
N ALA A 191 9.67 10.41 -15.32
CA ALA A 191 8.70 11.50 -15.28
C ALA A 191 8.91 12.52 -16.42
N VAL A 192 10.14 12.73 -16.87
CA VAL A 192 10.47 13.59 -18.01
C VAL A 192 9.71 13.18 -19.28
N ASN A 193 9.51 11.89 -19.51
CA ASN A 193 8.82 11.38 -20.70
C ASN A 193 7.30 11.65 -20.69
N TYR A 194 6.79 12.15 -19.56
CA TYR A 194 5.37 12.46 -19.35
C TYR A 194 5.12 13.97 -19.14
N GLY A 195 6.06 14.80 -19.60
CA GLY A 195 5.92 16.26 -19.56
C GLY A 195 6.20 16.90 -18.19
N ILE A 196 6.78 16.16 -17.24
CA ILE A 196 7.18 16.70 -15.95
C ILE A 196 8.67 17.06 -15.99
N PRO A 197 9.08 18.31 -15.73
CA PRO A 197 10.48 18.76 -15.80
C PRO A 197 11.31 18.24 -14.60
N GLN A 198 11.22 16.96 -14.31
CA GLN A 198 11.93 16.28 -13.23
C GLN A 198 12.46 14.92 -13.72
N LYS A 199 13.74 14.70 -13.62
CA LYS A 199 14.34 13.39 -13.85
C LYS A 199 14.04 12.49 -12.65
N ARG A 200 12.97 11.68 -12.76
CA ARG A 200 12.49 10.79 -11.71
C ARG A 200 12.14 9.44 -12.30
N ARG A 201 13.04 8.49 -12.15
CA ARG A 201 12.85 7.11 -12.61
C ARG A 201 12.27 6.25 -11.51
N ARG A 202 11.19 5.53 -11.83
CA ARG A 202 10.52 4.61 -10.93
C ARG A 202 10.17 3.31 -11.65
N ILE A 203 10.33 2.19 -10.96
CA ILE A 203 9.75 0.94 -11.41
C ILE A 203 8.29 0.91 -10.97
N PHE A 204 7.41 0.55 -11.90
CA PHE A 204 6.02 0.22 -11.64
C PHE A 204 5.82 -1.25 -11.92
N VAL A 205 5.29 -1.97 -10.95
CA VAL A 205 4.93 -3.39 -11.05
C VAL A 205 3.42 -3.48 -10.99
N VAL A 206 2.82 -4.07 -12.01
CA VAL A 206 1.39 -4.32 -12.07
C VAL A 206 1.17 -5.82 -11.94
N GLY A 207 0.41 -6.24 -10.94
CA GLY A 207 0.00 -7.62 -10.74
C GLY A 207 -1.48 -7.78 -11.07
N PHE A 208 -1.79 -8.79 -11.88
CA PHE A 208 -3.17 -9.22 -12.16
C PHE A 208 -3.40 -10.57 -11.50
N LYS A 209 -4.50 -10.71 -10.74
CA LYS A 209 -4.84 -11.98 -10.08
C LYS A 209 -5.13 -13.06 -11.12
N GLU A 210 -4.43 -14.18 -11.03
CA GLU A 210 -4.69 -15.34 -11.92
C GLU A 210 -6.02 -15.98 -11.56
N GLY A 211 -6.83 -16.34 -12.60
CA GLY A 211 -8.13 -17.00 -12.41
C GLY A 211 -9.32 -16.06 -12.16
N GLY A 212 -9.15 -14.74 -12.23
CA GLY A 212 -10.24 -13.80 -12.37
C GLY A 212 -10.78 -13.90 -13.80
N GLN A 213 -12.05 -14.26 -14.00
CA GLN A 213 -12.68 -14.27 -15.31
C GLN A 213 -12.56 -12.88 -15.94
N GLU A 214 -12.16 -12.90 -17.22
CA GLU A 214 -12.17 -11.74 -18.13
C GLU A 214 -13.52 -11.02 -18.18
#